data_516216d12d22a3e417e514d428ef4713
#
_entry.id   516216d12d22a3e417e514d428ef4713
#
_cell.length_a   1.000
_cell.length_b   1.000
_cell.length_c   1.000
_cell.angle_alpha   90.00
_cell.angle_beta   90.00
_cell.angle_gamma   90.00
#
_symmetry.space_group_name_H-M   'P 1'
#
loop_
_entity.id
_entity.type
_entity.pdbx_description
1 polymer ?
#
loop_
_entity_poly.entity_id
_entity_poly.type
_entity_poly.pdbx_seq_one_letter_code
_entity_poly.pdbx_strand_id
1 'polypeptide(L)'
;MAKAICAELEAYLADSKHEIDLPFELAGTHHQCKVWQAMLDIPRGQTKSYGELAKQLGSSAQAVGQACGSNPLPIVIPCHRVVGKSGLGGFMKHAEGDALDIKRWLLAHERR
;
A
#
# COMPACT_ATOMS: atom_id res chain seq x y z
N MET A 1 20.98 0.32 3.40
CA MET A 1 19.53 0.21 3.10
C MET A 1 18.70 1.28 3.81
N ALA A 2 18.86 1.48 5.11
CA ALA A 2 18.07 2.46 5.85
C ALA A 2 18.20 3.89 5.30
N LYS A 3 19.42 4.33 4.96
CA LYS A 3 19.64 5.66 4.40
C LYS A 3 18.94 5.84 3.05
N ALA A 4 18.97 4.82 2.21
CA ALA A 4 18.31 4.87 0.91
C ALA A 4 16.79 4.95 1.07
N ILE A 5 16.21 4.19 2.02
CA ILE A 5 14.78 4.24 2.33
C ILE A 5 14.39 5.63 2.81
N CYS A 6 15.14 6.21 3.75
CA CYS A 6 14.87 7.55 4.28
C CYS A 6 14.93 8.61 3.18
N ALA A 7 15.94 8.56 2.32
CA ALA A 7 16.09 9.52 1.22
C ALA A 7 14.90 9.42 0.24
N GLU A 8 14.48 8.22 -0.11
CA GLU A 8 13.35 8.01 -1.02
C GLU A 8 12.03 8.46 -0.38
N LEU A 9 11.82 8.18 0.89
CA LEU A 9 10.62 8.62 1.59
C LEU A 9 10.60 10.15 1.73
N GLU A 10 11.73 10.78 2.03
CA GLU A 10 11.82 12.25 2.08
C GLU A 10 11.49 12.87 0.73
N ALA A 11 12.02 12.32 -0.36
CA ALA A 11 11.74 12.79 -1.71
C ALA A 11 10.25 12.64 -2.03
N TYR A 12 9.64 11.52 -1.67
CA TYR A 12 8.21 11.27 -1.87
C TYR A 12 7.37 12.26 -1.05
N LEU A 13 7.71 12.51 0.19
CA LEU A 13 6.97 13.44 1.05
C LEU A 13 7.06 14.88 0.55
N ALA A 14 8.18 15.25 -0.05
CA ALA A 14 8.38 16.59 -0.65
C ALA A 14 7.65 16.71 -1.99
N ASP A 15 7.59 15.65 -2.79
CA ASP A 15 6.96 15.63 -4.10
C ASP A 15 6.24 14.30 -4.32
N SER A 16 4.91 14.35 -4.32
CA SER A 16 4.08 13.16 -4.49
C SER A 16 4.25 12.49 -5.86
N LYS A 17 4.85 13.18 -6.82
CA LYS A 17 5.14 12.62 -8.14
C LYS A 17 6.43 11.81 -8.17
N HIS A 18 7.23 11.89 -7.11
CA HIS A 18 8.44 11.09 -7.00
C HIS A 18 8.09 9.61 -6.91
N GLU A 19 8.64 8.80 -7.78
CA GLU A 19 8.49 7.35 -7.73
C GLU A 19 9.58 6.78 -6.83
N ILE A 20 9.15 6.02 -5.81
CA ILE A 20 10.08 5.39 -4.90
C ILE A 20 10.77 4.24 -5.62
N ASP A 21 12.08 4.31 -5.77
CA ASP A 21 12.91 3.31 -6.43
C ASP A 21 13.91 2.76 -5.42
N LEU A 22 13.64 1.57 -4.91
CA LEU A 22 14.49 0.90 -3.93
C LEU A 22 14.65 -0.57 -4.32
N PRO A 23 15.89 -1.08 -4.27
CA PRO A 23 16.08 -2.53 -4.44
C PRO A 23 15.63 -3.24 -3.17
N PHE A 24 14.63 -4.10 -3.28
CA PHE A 24 14.20 -4.94 -2.19
C PHE A 24 13.63 -6.25 -2.71
N GLU A 25 13.65 -7.27 -1.86
CA GLU A 25 13.06 -8.56 -2.16
C GLU A 25 11.81 -8.77 -1.31
N LEU A 26 10.78 -9.33 -1.91
CA LEU A 26 9.54 -9.64 -1.20
C LEU A 26 9.71 -10.97 -0.48
N ALA A 27 9.77 -10.93 0.85
CA ALA A 27 9.89 -12.11 1.69
C ALA A 27 8.57 -12.38 2.39
N GLY A 28 7.88 -13.44 2.00
CA GLY A 28 6.61 -13.82 2.57
C GLY A 28 6.05 -15.05 1.88
N THR A 29 4.79 -15.39 2.17
CA THR A 29 4.13 -16.49 1.48
C THR A 29 3.91 -16.15 0.01
N HIS A 30 3.68 -17.17 -0.81
CA HIS A 30 3.38 -16.96 -2.22
C HIS A 30 2.19 -16.02 -2.40
N HIS A 31 1.13 -16.19 -1.61
CA HIS A 31 -0.06 -15.33 -1.65
C HIS A 31 0.28 -13.89 -1.26
N GLN A 32 1.03 -13.70 -0.17
CA GLN A 32 1.45 -12.37 0.27
C GLN A 32 2.24 -11.65 -0.82
N CYS A 33 3.21 -12.34 -1.42
CA CYS A 33 4.02 -11.75 -2.49
C CYS A 33 3.17 -11.35 -3.70
N LYS A 34 2.18 -12.16 -4.06
CA LYS A 34 1.26 -11.82 -5.16
C LYS A 34 0.44 -10.56 -4.84
N VAL A 35 -0.06 -10.44 -3.61
CA VAL A 35 -0.83 -9.26 -3.19
C VAL A 35 0.06 -8.02 -3.19
N TRP A 36 1.25 -8.11 -2.61
CA TRP A 36 2.17 -6.98 -2.54
C TRP A 36 2.60 -6.52 -3.93
N GLN A 37 2.86 -7.46 -4.84
CA GLN A 37 3.19 -7.11 -6.23
C GLN A 37 2.02 -6.41 -6.92
N ALA A 38 0.81 -6.87 -6.71
CA ALA A 38 -0.38 -6.24 -7.26
C ALA A 38 -0.55 -4.81 -6.73
N MET A 39 -0.22 -4.58 -5.45
CA MET A 39 -0.24 -3.24 -4.88
C MET A 39 0.81 -2.33 -5.51
N LEU A 40 2.01 -2.84 -5.76
CA LEU A 40 3.07 -2.09 -6.43
C LEU A 40 2.64 -1.63 -7.83
N ASP A 41 1.74 -2.37 -8.46
CA ASP A 41 1.24 -2.05 -9.80
C ASP A 41 0.13 -0.98 -9.79
N ILE A 42 -0.37 -0.57 -8.61
CA ILE A 42 -1.38 0.50 -8.52
C ILE A 42 -0.68 1.85 -8.67
N PRO A 43 -1.02 2.64 -9.72
CA PRO A 43 -0.38 3.92 -9.91
C PRO A 43 -0.69 4.93 -8.81
N ARG A 44 0.22 5.86 -8.60
CA ARG A 44 0.01 6.99 -7.71
C ARG A 44 -1.28 7.74 -8.07
N GLY A 45 -2.03 8.13 -7.06
CA GLY A 45 -3.29 8.86 -7.25
C GLY A 45 -4.48 7.97 -7.59
N GLN A 46 -4.26 6.66 -7.70
CA GLN A 46 -5.32 5.68 -7.96
C GLN A 46 -5.49 4.75 -6.77
N THR A 47 -6.65 4.13 -6.68
CA THR A 47 -6.96 3.16 -5.64
C THR A 47 -7.64 1.95 -6.25
N LYS A 48 -7.52 0.81 -5.57
CA LYS A 48 -8.30 -0.39 -5.86
C LYS A 48 -8.92 -0.90 -4.57
N SER A 49 -10.08 -1.54 -4.69
CA SER A 49 -10.69 -2.15 -3.51
C SER A 49 -10.06 -3.51 -3.23
N TYR A 50 -10.20 -3.97 -1.98
CA TYR A 50 -9.79 -5.32 -1.61
C TYR A 50 -10.47 -6.36 -2.51
N GLY A 51 -11.75 -6.15 -2.84
CA GLY A 51 -12.49 -7.04 -3.72
C GLY A 51 -11.97 -7.08 -5.15
N GLU A 52 -11.57 -5.93 -5.69
CA GLU A 52 -10.98 -5.85 -7.03
C GLU A 52 -9.65 -6.61 -7.09
N LEU A 53 -8.79 -6.44 -6.09
CA LEU A 53 -7.54 -7.19 -6.01
C LEU A 53 -7.79 -8.69 -5.83
N ALA A 54 -8.76 -9.05 -4.98
CA ALA A 54 -9.12 -10.45 -4.77
C ALA A 54 -9.57 -11.11 -6.07
N LYS A 55 -10.41 -10.43 -6.84
CA LYS A 55 -10.87 -10.93 -8.13
C LYS A 55 -9.72 -11.10 -9.11
N GLN A 56 -8.83 -10.12 -9.17
CA GLN A 56 -7.66 -10.16 -10.04
C GLN A 56 -6.73 -11.33 -9.69
N LEU A 57 -6.59 -11.66 -8.41
CA LEU A 57 -5.64 -12.67 -7.93
C LEU A 57 -6.27 -14.05 -7.68
N GLY A 58 -7.59 -14.19 -7.90
CA GLY A 58 -8.28 -15.43 -7.58
C GLY A 58 -8.32 -15.72 -6.08
N SER A 59 -8.48 -14.68 -5.25
CA SER A 59 -8.42 -14.75 -3.80
C SER A 59 -9.72 -14.19 -3.19
N SER A 60 -9.74 -13.95 -1.88
CA SER A 60 -10.84 -13.32 -1.18
C SER A 60 -10.42 -11.94 -0.66
N ALA A 61 -11.40 -11.03 -0.50
CA ALA A 61 -11.13 -9.71 0.05
C ALA A 61 -10.51 -9.80 1.45
N GLN A 62 -10.95 -10.77 2.27
CA GLN A 62 -10.40 -11.00 3.59
C GLN A 62 -8.92 -11.39 3.54
N ALA A 63 -8.56 -12.32 2.66
CA ALA A 63 -7.18 -12.78 2.51
C ALA A 63 -6.29 -11.65 1.98
N VAL A 64 -6.78 -10.85 1.05
CA VAL A 64 -6.07 -9.67 0.55
C VAL A 64 -5.85 -8.66 1.69
N GLY A 65 -6.90 -8.41 2.49
CA GLY A 65 -6.80 -7.51 3.65
C GLY A 65 -5.75 -7.96 4.66
N GLN A 66 -5.67 -9.26 4.93
CA GLN A 66 -4.66 -9.81 5.82
C GLN A 66 -3.24 -9.63 5.26
N ALA A 67 -3.06 -9.87 3.96
CA ALA A 67 -1.77 -9.66 3.31
C ALA A 67 -1.37 -8.17 3.33
N CYS A 68 -2.31 -7.27 3.13
CA CYS A 68 -2.07 -5.83 3.25
C CYS A 68 -1.62 -5.47 4.67
N GLY A 69 -2.25 -6.05 5.70
CA GLY A 69 -1.89 -5.83 7.08
C GLY A 69 -0.51 -6.37 7.45
N SER A 70 0.01 -7.32 6.69
CA SER A 70 1.33 -7.93 6.89
C SER A 70 2.42 -7.25 6.04
N ASN A 71 2.11 -6.14 5.38
CA ASN A 71 3.04 -5.40 4.53
C ASN A 71 4.29 -5.00 5.32
N PRO A 72 5.49 -5.44 4.87
CA PRO A 72 6.73 -5.14 5.60
C PRO A 72 7.27 -3.74 5.34
N LEU A 73 6.82 -3.07 4.29
CA LEU A 73 7.31 -1.75 3.88
C LEU A 73 6.16 -0.83 3.47
N PRO A 74 5.34 -0.36 4.45
CA PRO A 74 4.27 0.59 4.13
C PRO A 74 4.80 1.81 3.38
N ILE A 75 4.01 2.38 2.51
CA ILE A 75 4.32 3.47 1.59
C ILE A 75 5.13 2.99 0.39
N VAL A 76 6.24 2.28 0.58
CA VAL A 76 7.03 1.69 -0.52
C VAL A 76 6.18 0.66 -1.25
N ILE A 77 5.61 -0.29 -0.50
CA ILE A 77 4.55 -1.16 -1.01
C ILE A 77 3.24 -0.47 -0.65
N PRO A 78 2.51 0.10 -1.62
CA PRO A 78 1.48 1.11 -1.35
C PRO A 78 0.15 0.52 -0.88
N CYS A 79 0.12 -0.08 0.30
CA CYS A 79 -1.11 -0.62 0.86
C CYS A 79 -2.15 0.47 1.16
N HIS A 80 -1.74 1.73 1.25
CA HIS A 80 -2.66 2.86 1.37
C HIS A 80 -3.53 3.06 0.13
N ARG A 81 -3.13 2.51 -1.03
CA ARG A 81 -3.90 2.57 -2.29
C ARG A 81 -4.96 1.48 -2.38
N VAL A 82 -5.09 0.63 -1.36
CA VAL A 82 -6.14 -0.39 -1.30
C VAL A 82 -7.18 0.03 -0.30
N VAL A 83 -8.43 0.08 -0.72
CA VAL A 83 -9.53 0.63 0.07
C VAL A 83 -10.67 -0.38 0.18
N GLY A 84 -11.57 -0.17 1.14
CA GLY A 84 -12.80 -0.95 1.25
C GLY A 84 -13.82 -0.56 0.20
N LYS A 85 -14.83 -1.38 0.02
CA LYS A 85 -15.88 -1.17 -0.98
C LYS A 85 -16.64 0.15 -0.72
N SER A 86 -16.85 0.51 0.53
CA SER A 86 -17.63 1.69 0.91
C SER A 86 -16.85 2.67 1.79
N GLY A 87 -15.53 2.55 1.87
CA GLY A 87 -14.71 3.43 2.70
C GLY A 87 -13.22 3.13 2.56
N LEU A 88 -12.41 3.70 3.46
CA LEU A 88 -10.96 3.57 3.40
C LEU A 88 -10.45 2.16 3.69
N GLY A 89 -11.21 1.34 4.42
CA GLY A 89 -10.70 0.07 4.92
C GLY A 89 -9.70 0.32 6.05
N GLY A 90 -8.76 -0.60 6.22
CA GLY A 90 -7.72 -0.50 7.25
C GLY A 90 -6.39 -0.01 6.72
N PHE A 91 -5.45 0.22 7.62
CA PHE A 91 -4.07 0.54 7.30
C PHE A 91 -3.18 0.03 8.43
N MET A 92 -2.11 -0.69 8.10
CA MET A 92 -1.17 -1.24 9.09
C MET A 92 -1.86 -2.08 10.17
N LYS A 93 -2.86 -2.89 9.79
CA LYS A 93 -3.70 -3.71 10.67
C LYS A 93 -4.64 -2.92 11.59
N HIS A 94 -4.81 -1.63 11.36
CA HIS A 94 -5.72 -0.79 12.14
C HIS A 94 -6.86 -0.30 11.25
N ALA A 95 -8.07 -0.30 11.82
CA ALA A 95 -9.28 0.09 11.09
C ALA A 95 -9.77 1.50 11.49
N GLU A 96 -9.11 2.15 12.43
CA GLU A 96 -9.47 3.48 12.90
C GLU A 96 -8.30 4.14 13.62
N GLY A 97 -8.42 5.43 13.95
CA GLY A 97 -7.40 6.17 14.68
C GLY A 97 -6.31 6.74 13.77
N ASP A 98 -5.12 6.91 14.36
CA ASP A 98 -3.98 7.59 13.70
C ASP A 98 -3.53 6.90 12.41
N ALA A 99 -3.62 5.57 12.35
CA ALA A 99 -3.25 4.82 11.14
C ALA A 99 -4.13 5.22 9.95
N LEU A 100 -5.44 5.38 10.16
CA LEU A 100 -6.34 5.84 9.10
C LEU A 100 -6.09 7.30 8.72
N ASP A 101 -5.71 8.13 9.67
CA ASP A 101 -5.36 9.53 9.39
C ASP A 101 -4.12 9.60 8.50
N ILE A 102 -3.13 8.74 8.73
CA ILE A 102 -1.95 8.61 7.87
C ILE A 102 -2.37 8.19 6.46
N LYS A 103 -3.26 7.20 6.35
CA LYS A 103 -3.76 6.72 5.06
C LYS A 103 -4.46 7.85 4.29
N ARG A 104 -5.33 8.61 4.96
CA ARG A 104 -6.01 9.76 4.34
C ARG A 104 -5.03 10.80 3.84
N TRP A 105 -4.01 11.09 4.64
CA TRP A 105 -2.98 12.06 4.27
C TRP A 105 -2.20 11.60 3.04
N LEU A 106 -1.78 10.32 3.00
CA LEU A 106 -1.05 9.75 1.87
C LEU A 106 -1.87 9.83 0.58
N LEU A 107 -3.14 9.46 0.64
CA LEU A 107 -4.02 9.52 -0.54
C LEU A 107 -4.21 10.95 -1.02
N ALA A 108 -4.40 11.90 -0.10
CA ALA A 108 -4.53 13.30 -0.45
C ALA A 108 -3.23 13.86 -1.05
N HIS A 109 -2.09 13.47 -0.49
CA HIS A 109 -0.77 13.86 -0.98
C HIS A 109 -0.55 13.40 -2.43
N GLU A 110 -0.94 12.18 -2.75
CA GLU A 110 -0.78 11.60 -4.09
C GLU A 110 -1.72 12.21 -5.13
N ARG A 111 -2.78 12.89 -4.71
CA ARG A 111 -3.72 13.56 -5.61
C ARG A 111 -3.35 15.01 -5.92
N ARG A 112 -2.32 15.53 -5.31
CA ARG A 112 -1.86 16.91 -5.53
C ARG A 112 -1.12 17.09 -6.85
#